data_55b8d7e389f4f6fd44410bc26cb96780
#
_entry.id   55b8d7e389f4f6fd44410bc26cb96780
#
_cell.length_a   1.000
_cell.length_b   1.000
_cell.length_c   1.000
_cell.angle_alpha   90.00
_cell.angle_beta   90.00
_cell.angle_gamma   90.00
#
_symmetry.space_group_name_H-M   'P 1'
#
loop_
_entity.id
_entity.type
_entity.pdbx_description
1 polymer ?
#
loop_
_entity_poly.entity_id
_entity_poly.type
_entity_poly.pdbx_seq_one_letter_code
_entity_poly.pdbx_strand_id
1 'polypeptide(L)'
;LIQHDKKKEPLKIYADDKESYFQAKYIPIHVMDGDGRETEYVGDVILLKNITEFKELDSAKTTFISTTSHELKTPISAILMSLKLLEDKRIGDMNDEQIALAGSIRESSDRLLEITGELLKMTQVEAGKLQLNPKITKRLN
;
A
#
# COMPACT_ATOMS: atom_id res chain seq x y z
N LEU A 1 16.45 8.89 29.15
CA LEU A 1 15.65 9.24 27.96
C LEU A 1 15.96 8.24 26.85
N ILE A 2 15.34 7.07 26.87
CA ILE A 2 15.54 6.05 25.85
C ILE A 2 14.30 6.10 24.95
N GLN A 3 14.47 6.73 23.79
CA GLN A 3 13.58 6.55 22.65
C GLN A 3 13.67 5.08 22.20
N HIS A 4 12.65 4.29 22.51
CA HIS A 4 12.46 2.98 21.92
C HIS A 4 11.08 2.88 21.28
N ASP A 5 10.82 3.77 20.35
CA ASP A 5 9.72 3.61 19.40
C ASP A 5 10.27 3.19 18.02
N LYS A 6 11.13 2.16 18.02
CA LYS A 6 11.31 1.35 16.82
C LYS A 6 10.05 0.52 16.69
N LYS A 7 9.29 0.76 15.63
CA LYS A 7 8.21 -0.10 15.13
C LYS A 7 8.73 -1.55 15.13
N LYS A 8 8.63 -2.24 16.29
CA LYS A 8 9.09 -3.62 16.42
C LYS A 8 8.19 -4.45 15.52
N GLU A 9 8.82 -5.23 14.65
CA GLU A 9 8.09 -6.19 13.81
C GLU A 9 7.23 -7.07 14.71
N PRO A 10 6.00 -7.41 14.29
CA PRO A 10 5.14 -8.31 15.05
C PRO A 10 5.84 -9.65 15.29
N LEU A 11 5.68 -10.18 16.48
CA LEU A 11 6.13 -11.55 16.80
C LEU A 11 5.25 -12.53 16.03
N LYS A 12 5.88 -13.42 15.28
CA LYS A 12 5.23 -14.49 14.54
C LYS A 12 5.35 -15.78 15.36
N ILE A 13 4.22 -16.34 15.74
CA ILE A 13 4.16 -17.58 16.54
C ILE A 13 3.41 -18.62 15.70
N TYR A 14 4.01 -19.80 15.58
CA TYR A 14 3.43 -20.94 14.89
C TYR A 14 2.98 -21.96 15.94
N ALA A 15 1.69 -22.17 16.07
CA ALA A 15 1.11 -23.15 17.00
C ALA A 15 -0.16 -23.74 16.37
N ASP A 16 -0.40 -25.05 16.58
CA ASP A 16 -1.57 -25.79 16.09
C ASP A 16 -1.80 -25.63 14.57
N ASP A 17 -0.73 -25.71 13.78
CA ASP A 17 -0.71 -25.51 12.34
C ASP A 17 -1.23 -24.14 11.88
N LYS A 18 -1.29 -23.17 12.79
CA LYS A 18 -1.69 -21.80 12.52
C LYS A 18 -0.58 -20.82 12.83
N GLU A 19 -0.45 -19.85 11.94
CA GLU A 19 0.42 -18.71 12.12
C GLU A 19 -0.36 -17.57 12.81
N SER A 20 0.19 -17.06 13.91
CA SER A 20 -0.41 -15.98 14.68
C SER A 20 0.57 -14.84 14.87
N TYR A 21 0.08 -13.62 14.77
CA TYR A 21 0.86 -12.40 14.89
C TYR A 21 0.53 -11.67 16.19
N PHE A 22 1.58 -11.31 16.95
CA PHE A 22 1.43 -10.60 18.21
C PHE A 22 2.27 -9.32 18.19
N GLN A 23 1.66 -8.24 18.65
CA GLN A 23 2.37 -7.01 18.96
C GLN A 23 2.76 -7.01 20.42
N ALA A 24 4.07 -6.92 20.71
CA ALA A 24 4.58 -6.82 22.07
C ALA A 24 4.76 -5.36 22.47
N LYS A 25 4.25 -5.00 23.65
CA LYS A 25 4.48 -3.72 24.32
C LYS A 25 5.19 -3.99 25.64
N TYR A 26 6.31 -3.32 25.85
CA TYR A 26 7.08 -3.40 27.09
C TYR A 26 6.74 -2.19 27.95
N ILE A 27 6.39 -2.43 29.20
CA ILE A 27 6.02 -1.42 30.18
C ILE A 27 6.96 -1.59 31.36
N PRO A 28 7.93 -0.68 31.56
CA PRO A 28 8.83 -0.76 32.70
C PRO A 28 8.08 -0.48 34.00
N ILE A 29 8.41 -1.24 35.04
CA ILE A 29 7.89 -1.04 36.40
C ILE A 29 9.01 -0.46 37.25
N HIS A 30 8.69 0.65 37.91
CA HIS A 30 9.56 1.30 38.88
C HIS A 30 8.86 1.35 40.24
N VAL A 31 9.64 1.19 41.32
CA VAL A 31 9.15 1.47 42.68
C VAL A 31 9.18 2.98 42.88
N MET A 32 8.14 3.50 43.52
CA MET A 32 8.11 4.90 43.93
C MET A 32 8.40 5.04 45.42
N ASP A 33 9.14 6.08 45.79
CA ASP A 33 9.34 6.44 47.20
C ASP A 33 8.07 7.12 47.77
N GLY A 34 8.08 7.42 49.10
CA GLY A 34 6.96 8.08 49.75
C GLY A 34 6.63 9.49 49.22
N ASP A 35 7.54 10.08 48.44
CA ASP A 35 7.39 11.40 47.82
C ASP A 35 6.91 11.29 46.34
N GLY A 36 6.65 10.07 45.84
CA GLY A 36 6.20 9.82 44.47
C GLY A 36 7.29 9.91 43.40
N ARG A 37 8.56 9.78 43.77
CA ARG A 37 9.69 9.74 42.83
C ARG A 37 10.02 8.29 42.47
N GLU A 38 10.29 8.06 41.17
CA GLU A 38 10.79 6.76 40.70
C GLU A 38 12.20 6.51 41.25
N THR A 39 12.37 5.45 42.05
CA THR A 39 13.62 5.13 42.73
C THR A 39 14.36 3.93 42.18
N GLU A 40 13.63 2.87 41.80
CA GLU A 40 14.25 1.62 41.40
C GLU A 40 13.47 0.95 40.28
N TYR A 41 14.19 0.50 39.24
CA TYR A 41 13.64 -0.35 38.20
C TYR A 41 13.53 -1.80 38.71
N VAL A 42 12.32 -2.36 38.66
CA VAL A 42 12.02 -3.71 39.15
C VAL A 42 11.96 -4.73 38.03
N GLY A 43 11.50 -4.29 36.84
CA GLY A 43 11.35 -5.18 35.70
C GLY A 43 10.40 -4.63 34.65
N ASP A 44 10.08 -5.45 33.66
CA ASP A 44 9.14 -5.10 32.58
C ASP A 44 7.90 -5.99 32.62
N VAL A 45 6.74 -5.36 32.40
CA VAL A 45 5.53 -6.08 31.97
C VAL A 45 5.52 -6.15 30.44
N ILE A 46 5.35 -7.36 29.91
CA ILE A 46 5.19 -7.57 28.48
C ILE A 46 3.72 -7.80 28.19
N LEU A 47 3.10 -6.85 27.48
CA LEU A 47 1.75 -6.98 26.98
C LEU A 47 1.80 -7.50 25.54
N LEU A 48 1.19 -8.68 25.30
CA LEU A 48 1.05 -9.27 23.97
C LEU A 48 -0.38 -9.06 23.47
N LYS A 49 -0.50 -8.32 22.36
CA LYS A 49 -1.78 -8.14 21.66
C LYS A 49 -1.80 -9.02 20.43
N ASN A 50 -2.79 -9.91 20.33
CA ASN A 50 -3.03 -10.67 19.10
C ASN A 50 -3.53 -9.72 18.00
N ILE A 51 -2.82 -9.67 16.87
CA ILE A 51 -3.12 -8.84 15.71
C ILE A 51 -3.26 -9.68 14.44
N THR A 52 -3.49 -10.98 14.56
CA THR A 52 -3.56 -11.93 13.44
C THR A 52 -4.65 -11.52 12.47
N GLU A 53 -5.87 -11.34 12.96
CA GLU A 53 -7.02 -10.93 12.12
C GLU A 53 -6.75 -9.62 11.38
N PHE A 54 -6.17 -8.64 12.06
CA PHE A 54 -5.78 -7.38 11.44
C PHE A 54 -4.75 -7.59 10.32
N LYS A 55 -3.75 -8.44 10.53
CA LYS A 55 -2.71 -8.76 9.54
C LYS A 55 -3.27 -9.52 8.34
N GLU A 56 -4.16 -10.47 8.58
CA GLU A 56 -4.84 -11.22 7.52
C GLU A 56 -5.71 -10.32 6.66
N LEU A 57 -6.50 -9.44 7.27
CA LEU A 57 -7.34 -8.47 6.56
C LEU A 57 -6.51 -7.48 5.73
N ASP A 58 -5.43 -6.95 6.29
CA ASP A 58 -4.51 -6.02 5.62
C ASP A 58 -3.83 -6.69 4.41
N SER A 59 -3.40 -7.94 4.58
CA SER A 59 -2.83 -8.75 3.50
C SER A 59 -3.85 -9.05 2.40
N ALA A 60 -5.06 -9.45 2.77
CA ALA A 60 -6.15 -9.71 1.82
C ALA A 60 -6.52 -8.45 1.04
N LYS A 61 -6.64 -7.30 1.70
CA LYS A 61 -6.88 -5.98 1.07
C LYS A 61 -5.80 -5.66 0.04
N THR A 62 -4.53 -5.81 0.43
CA THR A 62 -3.38 -5.52 -0.46
C THR A 62 -3.38 -6.44 -1.68
N THR A 63 -3.61 -7.73 -1.48
CA THR A 63 -3.68 -8.72 -2.55
C THR A 63 -4.85 -8.42 -3.49
N PHE A 64 -6.04 -8.12 -2.95
CA PHE A 64 -7.23 -7.78 -3.73
C PHE A 64 -6.97 -6.57 -4.64
N ILE A 65 -6.46 -5.47 -4.09
CA ILE A 65 -6.19 -4.25 -4.87
C ILE A 65 -5.13 -4.52 -5.95
N SER A 66 -4.05 -5.24 -5.62
CA SER A 66 -3.00 -5.57 -6.57
C SER A 66 -3.52 -6.42 -7.73
N THR A 67 -4.25 -7.49 -7.42
CA THR A 67 -4.82 -8.38 -8.43
C THR A 67 -5.83 -7.65 -9.31
N THR A 68 -6.76 -6.90 -8.70
CA THR A 68 -7.78 -6.14 -9.45
C THR A 68 -7.14 -5.10 -10.37
N SER A 69 -6.10 -4.40 -9.91
CA SER A 69 -5.38 -3.42 -10.73
C SER A 69 -4.72 -4.07 -11.95
N HIS A 70 -4.12 -5.26 -11.80
CA HIS A 70 -3.56 -6.01 -12.92
C HIS A 70 -4.63 -6.52 -13.87
N GLU A 71 -5.73 -7.06 -13.35
CA GLU A 71 -6.84 -7.58 -14.16
C GLU A 71 -7.59 -6.48 -14.93
N LEU A 72 -7.63 -5.24 -14.41
CA LEU A 72 -8.20 -4.10 -15.12
C LEU A 72 -7.27 -3.56 -16.20
N LYS A 73 -5.95 -3.61 -16.00
CA LYS A 73 -4.98 -3.08 -16.97
C LYS A 73 -5.06 -3.77 -18.33
N THR A 74 -5.28 -5.07 -18.34
CA THR A 74 -5.34 -5.89 -19.55
C THR A 74 -6.49 -5.48 -20.49
N PRO A 75 -7.78 -5.45 -20.05
CA PRO A 75 -8.88 -5.05 -20.92
C PRO A 75 -8.79 -3.58 -21.35
N ILE A 76 -8.32 -2.67 -20.48
CA ILE A 76 -8.14 -1.27 -20.84
C ILE A 76 -7.08 -1.14 -21.95
N SER A 77 -5.96 -1.86 -21.84
CA SER A 77 -4.94 -1.87 -22.89
C SER A 77 -5.47 -2.43 -24.21
N ALA A 78 -6.37 -3.43 -24.17
CA ALA A 78 -7.03 -3.95 -25.36
C ALA A 78 -7.95 -2.91 -26.01
N ILE A 79 -8.69 -2.12 -25.22
CA ILE A 79 -9.52 -1.03 -25.70
C ILE A 79 -8.64 0.02 -26.43
N LEU A 80 -7.55 0.45 -25.81
CA LEU A 80 -6.63 1.42 -26.40
C LEU A 80 -5.99 0.90 -27.70
N MET A 81 -5.64 -0.39 -27.74
CA MET A 81 -5.14 -1.02 -28.96
C MET A 81 -6.19 -1.08 -30.07
N SER A 82 -7.44 -1.39 -29.75
CA SER A 82 -8.56 -1.38 -30.70
C SER A 82 -8.81 0.02 -31.26
N LEU A 83 -8.77 1.06 -30.41
CA LEU A 83 -8.86 2.45 -30.85
C LEU A 83 -7.74 2.83 -31.81
N LYS A 84 -6.49 2.43 -31.49
CA LYS A 84 -5.34 2.68 -32.35
C LYS A 84 -5.51 2.03 -33.73
N LEU A 85 -6.11 0.85 -33.80
CA LEU A 85 -6.41 0.19 -35.06
C LEU A 85 -7.52 0.92 -35.81
N LEU A 86 -8.58 1.35 -35.14
CA LEU A 86 -9.68 2.12 -35.76
C LEU A 86 -9.21 3.45 -36.38
N GLU A 87 -8.21 4.08 -35.78
CA GLU A 87 -7.62 5.33 -36.26
C GLU A 87 -6.62 5.15 -37.44
N ASP A 88 -6.29 3.88 -37.76
CA ASP A 88 -5.40 3.57 -38.88
C ASP A 88 -6.13 3.77 -40.22
N LYS A 89 -5.67 4.71 -41.02
CA LYS A 89 -6.23 5.03 -42.34
C LYS A 89 -6.33 3.83 -43.28
N ARG A 90 -5.57 2.78 -43.05
CA ARG A 90 -5.64 1.55 -43.84
C ARG A 90 -6.94 0.75 -43.61
N ILE A 91 -7.64 0.99 -42.51
CA ILE A 91 -8.93 0.37 -42.22
C ILE A 91 -10.08 1.18 -42.82
N GLY A 92 -9.92 2.49 -42.90
CA GLY A 92 -10.89 3.42 -43.48
C GLY A 92 -10.79 4.78 -42.80
N ASP A 93 -11.37 5.78 -43.45
CA ASP A 93 -11.43 7.14 -42.89
C ASP A 93 -12.60 7.25 -41.90
N MET A 94 -12.34 7.86 -40.75
CA MET A 94 -13.34 8.18 -39.74
C MET A 94 -13.95 9.54 -40.03
N ASN A 95 -15.27 9.70 -39.82
CA ASN A 95 -15.89 11.02 -39.84
C ASN A 95 -15.59 11.77 -38.52
N ASP A 96 -15.89 13.09 -38.50
CA ASP A 96 -15.58 13.97 -37.36
C ASP A 96 -16.22 13.51 -36.06
N GLU A 97 -17.43 12.96 -36.11
CA GLU A 97 -18.14 12.44 -34.94
C GLU A 97 -17.46 11.18 -34.39
N GLN A 98 -17.03 10.26 -35.27
CA GLN A 98 -16.29 9.04 -34.88
C GLN A 98 -14.94 9.40 -34.26
N ILE A 99 -14.24 10.40 -34.80
CA ILE A 99 -12.98 10.87 -34.23
C ILE A 99 -13.19 11.44 -32.83
N ALA A 100 -14.25 12.24 -32.63
CA ALA A 100 -14.57 12.78 -31.31
C ALA A 100 -14.91 11.70 -30.29
N LEU A 101 -15.69 10.70 -30.69
CA LEU A 101 -16.02 9.56 -29.83
C LEU A 101 -14.80 8.70 -29.49
N ALA A 102 -13.95 8.39 -30.45
CA ALA A 102 -12.71 7.66 -30.25
C ALA A 102 -11.78 8.41 -29.28
N GLY A 103 -11.69 9.74 -29.42
CA GLY A 103 -10.94 10.60 -28.49
C GLY A 103 -11.45 10.51 -27.06
N SER A 104 -12.77 10.58 -26.85
CA SER A 104 -13.41 10.48 -25.54
C SER A 104 -13.19 9.10 -24.88
N ILE A 105 -13.26 8.02 -25.67
CA ILE A 105 -12.98 6.66 -25.16
C ILE A 105 -11.50 6.54 -24.76
N ARG A 106 -10.60 7.10 -25.55
CA ARG A 106 -9.16 7.13 -25.24
C ARG A 106 -8.90 7.83 -23.91
N GLU A 107 -9.39 9.06 -23.77
CA GLU A 107 -9.22 9.86 -22.56
C GLU A 107 -9.73 9.12 -21.31
N SER A 108 -10.91 8.52 -21.42
CA SER A 108 -11.51 7.73 -20.33
C SER A 108 -10.67 6.50 -20.00
N SER A 109 -10.13 5.82 -21.00
CA SER A 109 -9.28 4.63 -20.82
C SER A 109 -7.93 4.97 -20.19
N ASP A 110 -7.29 6.05 -20.62
CA ASP A 110 -6.03 6.55 -20.06
C ASP A 110 -6.22 6.93 -18.58
N ARG A 111 -7.33 7.62 -18.26
CA ARG A 111 -7.68 7.96 -16.89
C ARG A 111 -7.89 6.73 -16.01
N LEU A 112 -8.52 5.67 -16.51
CA LEU A 112 -8.67 4.41 -15.78
C LEU A 112 -7.32 3.74 -15.52
N LEU A 113 -6.38 3.76 -16.49
CA LEU A 113 -5.02 3.27 -16.28
C LEU A 113 -4.27 4.05 -15.22
N GLU A 114 -4.42 5.36 -15.20
CA GLU A 114 -3.82 6.22 -14.17
C GLU A 114 -4.33 5.86 -12.78
N ILE A 115 -5.67 5.79 -12.60
CA ILE A 115 -6.29 5.43 -11.31
C ILE A 115 -5.83 4.04 -10.83
N THR A 116 -5.82 3.05 -11.72
CA THR A 116 -5.34 1.70 -11.35
C THR A 116 -3.86 1.70 -10.95
N GLY A 117 -3.04 2.52 -11.61
CA GLY A 117 -1.63 2.72 -11.27
C GLY A 117 -1.44 3.40 -9.91
N GLU A 118 -2.25 4.38 -9.58
CA GLU A 118 -2.22 5.06 -8.28
C GLU A 118 -2.64 4.14 -7.14
N LEU A 119 -3.70 3.34 -7.33
CA LEU A 119 -4.14 2.34 -6.36
C LEU A 119 -3.03 1.33 -6.06
N LEU A 120 -2.33 0.86 -7.08
CA LEU A 120 -1.21 -0.06 -6.90
C LEU A 120 -0.04 0.59 -6.14
N LYS A 121 0.32 1.83 -6.46
CA LYS A 121 1.35 2.58 -5.74
C LYS A 121 0.99 2.76 -4.27
N MET A 122 -0.27 3.10 -3.98
CA MET A 122 -0.75 3.29 -2.61
C MET A 122 -0.60 2.02 -1.77
N THR A 123 -0.96 0.85 -2.31
CA THR A 123 -0.78 -0.42 -1.61
C THR A 123 0.68 -0.79 -1.40
N GLN A 124 1.57 -0.44 -2.33
CA GLN A 124 3.01 -0.66 -2.18
C GLN A 124 3.62 0.22 -1.07
N VAL A 125 3.15 1.46 -0.93
CA VAL A 125 3.54 2.37 0.16
C VAL A 125 3.08 1.83 1.50
N GLU A 126 1.79 1.44 1.62
CA GLU A 126 1.23 0.87 2.86
C GLU A 126 1.98 -0.41 3.28
N ALA A 127 2.36 -1.25 2.31
CA ALA A 127 3.12 -2.48 2.57
C ALA A 127 4.61 -2.24 2.90
N GLY A 128 5.09 -1.00 2.91
CA GLY A 128 6.49 -0.65 3.16
C GLY A 128 7.47 -1.12 2.09
N LYS A 129 6.97 -1.52 0.90
CA LYS A 129 7.77 -2.05 -0.21
C LYS A 129 8.32 -0.95 -1.14
N LEU A 130 7.90 0.29 -0.97
CA LEU A 130 8.40 1.42 -1.76
C LEU A 130 9.65 2.00 -1.09
N GLN A 131 10.81 1.78 -1.69
CA GLN A 131 12.01 2.55 -1.39
C GLN A 131 11.82 3.95 -2.00
N LEU A 132 11.57 4.94 -1.13
CA LEU A 132 11.60 6.35 -1.55
C LEU A 132 13.05 6.70 -1.90
N ASN A 133 13.31 6.93 -3.17
CA ASN A 133 14.58 7.46 -3.66
C ASN A 133 14.41 8.98 -3.81
N PRO A 134 14.70 9.82 -2.80
CA PRO A 134 14.53 11.25 -2.88
C PRO A 134 15.55 11.81 -3.87
N LYS A 135 15.13 12.19 -5.07
CA LYS A 135 15.93 13.02 -5.96
C LYS A 135 15.95 14.44 -5.40
N ILE A 136 17.11 14.87 -4.95
CA ILE A 136 17.34 16.28 -4.59
C ILE A 136 17.31 17.09 -5.89
N THR A 137 16.17 17.75 -6.15
CA THR A 137 16.09 18.72 -7.24
C THR A 137 16.63 20.04 -6.72
N LYS A 138 17.86 20.41 -7.11
CA LYS A 138 18.38 21.76 -6.90
C LYS A 138 17.48 22.73 -7.67
N ARG A 139 16.74 23.59 -6.95
CA ARG A 139 16.18 24.80 -7.54
C ARG A 139 17.36 25.68 -7.96
N LEU A 140 17.51 25.88 -9.25
CA LEU A 140 18.34 26.96 -9.79
C LEU A 140 17.56 28.26 -9.55
N ASN A 141 18.18 29.17 -8.78
CA ASN A 141 17.76 30.58 -8.66
C ASN A 141 18.08 31.30 -9.98
#